data_aeab30200d520a4f1a7318a8d8416a9f
#
_entry.id   aeab30200d520a4f1a7318a8d8416a9f
#
_cell.length_a   1.000
_cell.length_b   1.000
_cell.length_c   1.000
_cell.angle_alpha   90.00
_cell.angle_beta   90.00
_cell.angle_gamma   90.00
#
_symmetry.space_group_name_H-M   'P 1'
#
loop_
_entity.id
_entity.type
_entity.pdbx_description
1 polymer ?
#
loop_
_entity_poly.entity_id
_entity_poly.type
_entity_poly.pdbx_seq_one_letter_code
_entity_poly.pdbx_strand_id
1 'polypeptide(L)'
;MKKMILGLGLALSVVACSDNAETSRDGAGDNGVVNVYSSRHYDTDLALYEDFTEQTGITVNRIEADADALIERIQSEGEFSPADLLVTVDAGRLWRAEEAGVLQSVNSDVLNERLPDYLRHPDGLWFGLSTRARVIIYNKEAGVPEGLDSYMDLADPAWKGDICIRSSSNIYNISLLSSIIANKGEAAAEEWAKGVVANFARDPQGNDTAQIESTAAGECRIAVVNSYYLGRFAGGDEEQRAVFDKLGVIFPDQAEGESGTHINVSGAGVVKNAPNRENAIAFLEYLTSESAQRYFADGNNEYPAAIGMSGNSNLEEMGDFRADTLNAATIGAGQTKAVQIFDRAGWN
;
A
#
# COMPACT_ATOMS: atom_id res chain seq x y z
N MET A 1 84.89 -31.79 -12.70
CA MET A 1 85.92 -31.16 -13.53
C MET A 1 85.33 -30.00 -14.29
N LYS A 2 85.96 -28.82 -14.14
CA LYS A 2 86.05 -27.69 -15.01
C LYS A 2 84.71 -26.95 -15.36
N LYS A 3 84.55 -25.75 -14.77
CA LYS A 3 84.95 -24.38 -15.14
C LYS A 3 83.86 -23.70 -15.99
N MET A 4 83.12 -22.69 -15.46
CA MET A 4 83.44 -21.25 -15.41
C MET A 4 83.31 -20.57 -16.78
N ILE A 5 82.43 -19.53 -16.89
CA ILE A 5 82.73 -18.11 -17.19
C ILE A 5 81.41 -17.43 -17.53
N LEU A 6 80.91 -16.57 -16.75
CA LEU A 6 80.84 -15.10 -16.70
C LEU A 6 80.59 -14.39 -18.05
N GLY A 7 79.50 -13.71 -18.19
CA GLY A 7 79.19 -12.73 -19.26
C GLY A 7 78.13 -11.71 -18.84
N LEU A 8 78.67 -10.56 -18.43
CA LEU A 8 77.96 -9.33 -18.07
C LEU A 8 77.51 -8.62 -19.35
N GLY A 9 76.23 -8.38 -19.52
CA GLY A 9 75.71 -7.59 -20.64
C GLY A 9 74.71 -6.55 -20.15
N LEU A 10 75.16 -5.30 -20.09
CA LEU A 10 74.42 -4.08 -19.79
C LEU A 10 73.68 -3.66 -21.09
N ALA A 11 72.36 -3.50 -21.03
CA ALA A 11 71.60 -2.88 -22.13
C ALA A 11 70.56 -1.92 -21.59
N LEU A 12 70.61 -0.71 -22.06
CA LEU A 12 69.88 0.48 -21.73
C LEU A 12 68.36 0.33 -21.92
N SER A 13 67.65 0.90 -21.00
CA SER A 13 66.20 1.15 -20.99
C SER A 13 65.84 2.24 -21.98
N VAL A 14 64.89 1.98 -22.86
CA VAL A 14 64.14 3.01 -23.57
C VAL A 14 62.77 3.09 -22.93
N VAL A 15 62.50 4.20 -22.24
CA VAL A 15 61.19 4.57 -21.75
C VAL A 15 60.38 5.10 -22.92
N ALA A 16 59.36 4.34 -23.33
CA ALA A 16 58.29 4.81 -24.20
C ALA A 16 57.13 5.23 -23.32
N CYS A 17 56.88 6.53 -23.18
CA CYS A 17 55.60 7.05 -22.68
C CYS A 17 54.54 6.78 -23.73
N SER A 18 53.64 5.86 -23.44
CA SER A 18 52.35 5.77 -24.11
C SER A 18 51.33 6.45 -23.20
N ASP A 19 50.85 7.61 -23.59
CA ASP A 19 49.65 8.23 -23.06
C ASP A 19 48.45 7.30 -23.35
N ASN A 20 48.10 6.48 -22.39
CA ASN A 20 46.79 5.91 -22.32
C ASN A 20 45.89 6.99 -21.73
N ALA A 21 45.12 7.64 -22.58
CA ALA A 21 43.92 8.32 -22.15
C ALA A 21 42.95 7.25 -21.56
N GLU A 22 43.04 7.09 -20.25
CA GLU A 22 41.95 6.48 -19.49
C GLU A 22 40.74 7.38 -19.67
N THR A 23 39.82 6.96 -20.54
CA THR A 23 38.45 7.43 -20.47
C THR A 23 37.95 7.06 -19.09
N SER A 24 37.93 8.02 -18.20
CA SER A 24 37.18 7.99 -16.99
C SER A 24 35.70 7.71 -17.39
N ARG A 25 35.30 6.46 -17.31
CA ARG A 25 33.92 6.13 -17.02
C ARG A 25 33.71 6.73 -15.64
N ASP A 26 32.96 7.80 -15.58
CA ASP A 26 32.34 8.25 -14.33
C ASP A 26 31.52 7.05 -13.85
N GLY A 27 32.10 6.25 -12.96
CA GLY A 27 31.42 5.21 -12.26
C GLY A 27 30.39 5.89 -11.37
N ALA A 28 29.13 5.61 -11.56
CA ALA A 28 28.18 5.71 -10.48
C ALA A 28 28.83 4.97 -9.31
N GLY A 29 29.22 5.70 -8.26
CA GLY A 29 29.83 5.10 -7.07
C GLY A 29 28.82 4.08 -6.53
N ASP A 30 29.32 2.94 -6.07
CA ASP A 30 28.52 2.01 -5.29
C ASP A 30 28.11 2.73 -3.99
N ASN A 31 26.96 3.38 -4.02
CA ASN A 31 26.41 4.13 -2.89
C ASN A 31 25.77 3.18 -1.85
N GLY A 32 26.01 1.89 -1.98
CA GLY A 32 25.56 0.87 -1.04
C GLY A 32 24.21 0.24 -1.42
N VAL A 33 23.56 -0.35 -0.43
CA VAL A 33 22.32 -1.11 -0.62
C VAL A 33 21.22 -0.62 0.33
N VAL A 34 19.97 -0.92 -0.01
CA VAL A 34 18.82 -0.90 0.90
C VAL A 34 18.09 -2.23 0.81
N ASN A 35 17.88 -2.90 1.95
CA ASN A 35 17.22 -4.19 2.04
C ASN A 35 15.76 -3.98 2.43
N VAL A 36 14.86 -4.22 1.49
CA VAL A 36 13.42 -3.99 1.63
C VAL A 36 12.70 -5.31 1.88
N TYR A 37 12.02 -5.41 3.02
CA TYR A 37 11.06 -6.48 3.30
C TYR A 37 9.68 -5.97 2.93
N SER A 38 9.08 -6.55 1.89
CA SER A 38 7.84 -6.05 1.28
C SER A 38 6.74 -7.09 1.27
N SER A 39 5.57 -6.72 1.77
CA SER A 39 4.33 -7.48 1.53
C SER A 39 3.58 -7.01 0.27
N ARG A 40 4.12 -6.04 -0.45
CA ARG A 40 3.68 -5.69 -1.81
C ARG A 40 4.42 -6.62 -2.79
N HIS A 41 3.68 -7.16 -3.75
CA HIS A 41 4.18 -8.13 -4.72
C HIS A 41 3.70 -7.78 -6.14
N TYR A 42 3.72 -6.48 -6.45
CA TYR A 42 3.36 -6.01 -7.78
C TYR A 42 4.60 -5.94 -8.67
N ASP A 43 4.50 -6.49 -9.90
CA ASP A 43 5.59 -6.41 -10.89
C ASP A 43 5.95 -4.97 -11.23
N THR A 44 4.99 -4.04 -11.14
CA THR A 44 5.18 -2.61 -11.34
C THR A 44 6.12 -1.96 -10.31
N ASP A 45 6.23 -2.54 -9.11
CA ASP A 45 7.16 -2.05 -8.09
C ASP A 45 8.64 -2.30 -8.48
N LEU A 46 8.93 -3.21 -9.44
CA LEU A 46 10.28 -3.44 -9.95
C LEU A 46 10.84 -2.20 -10.65
N ALA A 47 10.05 -1.59 -11.52
CA ALA A 47 10.46 -0.38 -12.22
C ALA A 47 10.72 0.78 -11.25
N LEU A 48 9.96 0.87 -10.16
CA LEU A 48 10.16 1.83 -9.08
C LEU A 48 11.53 1.66 -8.41
N TYR A 49 11.95 0.41 -8.15
CA TYR A 49 13.23 0.10 -7.54
C TYR A 49 14.41 0.35 -8.47
N GLU A 50 14.24 0.05 -9.76
CA GLU A 50 15.22 0.34 -10.81
C GLU A 50 15.42 1.86 -10.96
N ASP A 51 14.34 2.64 -11.03
CA ASP A 51 14.40 4.11 -11.12
C ASP A 51 15.15 4.72 -9.92
N PHE A 52 14.89 4.27 -8.71
CA PHE A 52 15.64 4.70 -7.53
C PHE A 52 17.14 4.38 -7.64
N THR A 53 17.46 3.17 -8.09
CA THR A 53 18.86 2.74 -8.25
C THR A 53 19.57 3.57 -9.32
N GLU A 54 18.90 3.86 -10.44
CA GLU A 54 19.46 4.73 -11.49
C GLU A 54 19.71 6.16 -11.01
N GLN A 55 18.81 6.72 -10.20
CA GLN A 55 18.94 8.08 -9.69
C GLN A 55 20.00 8.23 -8.61
N THR A 56 20.21 7.21 -7.77
CA THR A 56 20.99 7.34 -6.54
C THR A 56 22.26 6.49 -6.51
N GLY A 57 22.35 5.45 -7.35
CA GLY A 57 23.39 4.41 -7.26
C GLY A 57 23.20 3.44 -6.08
N ILE A 58 22.13 3.56 -5.29
CA ILE A 58 21.80 2.64 -4.19
C ILE A 58 21.04 1.46 -4.74
N THR A 59 21.53 0.24 -4.53
CA THR A 59 20.85 -0.98 -4.99
C THR A 59 19.73 -1.37 -4.02
N VAL A 60 18.53 -1.67 -4.55
CA VAL A 60 17.42 -2.17 -3.76
C VAL A 60 17.42 -3.69 -3.78
N ASN A 61 17.65 -4.32 -2.61
CA ASN A 61 17.48 -5.75 -2.40
C ASN A 61 16.10 -6.00 -1.79
N ARG A 62 15.30 -6.87 -2.42
CA ARG A 62 13.92 -7.13 -2.01
C ARG A 62 13.71 -8.55 -1.52
N ILE A 63 12.98 -8.69 -0.41
CA ILE A 63 12.40 -9.95 0.05
C ILE A 63 10.89 -9.75 0.16
N GLU A 64 10.15 -10.62 -0.51
CA GLU A 64 8.69 -10.62 -0.50
C GLU A 64 8.14 -11.78 0.30
N ALA A 65 7.20 -11.48 1.20
CA ALA A 65 6.40 -12.47 1.92
C ALA A 65 5.13 -11.82 2.49
N ASP A 66 4.30 -12.62 3.15
CA ASP A 66 3.17 -12.09 3.93
C ASP A 66 3.65 -11.13 5.03
N ALA A 67 2.87 -10.08 5.30
CA ALA A 67 3.26 -9.02 6.23
C ALA A 67 3.53 -9.54 7.65
N ASP A 68 2.68 -10.43 8.17
CA ASP A 68 2.84 -10.96 9.51
C ASP A 68 4.11 -11.83 9.58
N ALA A 69 4.41 -12.63 8.53
CA ALA A 69 5.64 -13.41 8.43
C ALA A 69 6.90 -12.53 8.37
N LEU A 70 6.84 -11.38 7.67
CA LEU A 70 7.95 -10.43 7.64
C LEU A 70 8.19 -9.76 9.00
N ILE A 71 7.13 -9.39 9.71
CA ILE A 71 7.21 -8.82 11.06
C ILE A 71 7.84 -9.84 12.03
N GLU A 72 7.34 -11.09 12.04
CA GLU A 72 7.89 -12.18 12.85
C GLU A 72 9.36 -12.45 12.51
N ARG A 73 9.71 -12.39 11.23
CA ARG A 73 11.08 -12.58 10.77
C ARG A 73 12.00 -11.48 11.32
N ILE A 74 11.62 -10.21 11.19
CA ILE A 74 12.41 -9.08 11.73
C ILE A 74 12.58 -9.23 13.25
N GLN A 75 11.51 -9.60 13.98
CA GLN A 75 11.60 -9.86 15.42
C GLN A 75 12.58 -11.00 15.75
N SER A 76 12.52 -12.10 15.01
CA SER A 76 13.37 -13.27 15.24
C SER A 76 14.84 -13.00 14.89
N GLU A 77 15.11 -12.23 13.86
CA GLU A 77 16.45 -11.79 13.46
C GLU A 77 17.03 -10.76 14.46
N GLY A 78 16.17 -9.97 15.12
CA GLY A 78 16.53 -9.02 16.18
C GLY A 78 17.56 -7.99 15.72
N GLU A 79 18.67 -7.86 16.47
CA GLU A 79 19.76 -6.91 16.13
C GLU A 79 20.58 -7.34 14.90
N PHE A 80 20.42 -8.57 14.43
CA PHE A 80 21.09 -9.10 13.25
C PHE A 80 20.21 -9.07 12.00
N SER A 81 19.02 -8.49 12.08
CA SER A 81 18.15 -8.35 10.91
C SER A 81 18.86 -7.56 9.81
N PRO A 82 18.94 -8.10 8.59
CA PRO A 82 19.45 -7.36 7.45
C PRO A 82 18.45 -6.35 6.88
N ALA A 83 17.17 -6.37 7.34
CA ALA A 83 16.12 -5.51 6.85
C ALA A 83 16.38 -4.04 7.21
N ASP A 84 16.28 -3.16 6.22
CA ASP A 84 16.38 -1.71 6.40
C ASP A 84 15.00 -1.05 6.41
N LEU A 85 14.11 -1.52 5.55
CA LEU A 85 12.76 -0.98 5.39
C LEU A 85 11.73 -2.12 5.37
N LEU A 86 10.63 -1.93 6.10
CA LEU A 86 9.43 -2.75 6.00
C LEU A 86 8.37 -1.99 5.20
N VAL A 87 7.92 -2.57 4.09
CA VAL A 87 6.83 -2.06 3.26
C VAL A 87 5.62 -2.97 3.38
N THR A 88 4.47 -2.43 3.74
CA THR A 88 3.25 -3.22 3.90
C THR A 88 2.01 -2.48 3.41
N VAL A 89 0.92 -3.21 3.29
CA VAL A 89 -0.39 -2.68 2.90
C VAL A 89 -1.36 -2.78 4.06
N ASP A 90 -2.19 -1.76 4.24
CA ASP A 90 -3.16 -1.60 5.30
C ASP A 90 -2.61 -1.04 6.63
N ALA A 91 -3.31 -0.04 7.16
CA ALA A 91 -3.00 0.61 8.43
C ALA A 91 -2.89 -0.38 9.61
N GLY A 92 -3.70 -1.45 9.58
CA GLY A 92 -3.66 -2.48 10.61
C GLY A 92 -2.36 -3.26 10.65
N ARG A 93 -1.71 -3.46 9.50
CA ARG A 93 -0.40 -4.13 9.44
C ARG A 93 0.74 -3.21 9.84
N LEU A 94 0.65 -1.91 9.50
CA LEU A 94 1.59 -0.90 10.01
C LEU A 94 1.53 -0.83 11.53
N TRP A 95 0.34 -0.82 12.10
CA TRP A 95 0.13 -0.86 13.54
C TRP A 95 0.70 -2.14 14.19
N ARG A 96 0.54 -3.32 13.57
CA ARG A 96 1.15 -4.56 14.07
C ARG A 96 2.67 -4.49 14.10
N ALA A 97 3.31 -3.88 13.09
CA ALA A 97 4.75 -3.67 13.08
C ALA A 97 5.21 -2.70 14.18
N GLU A 98 4.41 -1.68 14.47
CA GLU A 98 4.60 -0.76 15.60
C GLU A 98 4.50 -1.49 16.94
N GLU A 99 3.40 -2.21 17.22
CA GLU A 99 3.21 -3.01 18.43
C GLU A 99 4.30 -4.08 18.65
N ALA A 100 4.78 -4.65 17.55
CA ALA A 100 5.89 -5.59 17.56
C ALA A 100 7.24 -4.93 17.90
N GLY A 101 7.30 -3.58 17.91
CA GLY A 101 8.49 -2.80 18.21
C GLY A 101 9.63 -2.99 17.20
N VAL A 102 9.29 -3.31 15.93
CA VAL A 102 10.27 -3.57 14.86
C VAL A 102 10.65 -2.33 14.06
N LEU A 103 10.00 -1.19 14.32
CA LEU A 103 10.23 0.08 13.62
C LEU A 103 10.99 1.08 14.50
N GLN A 104 11.66 2.03 13.88
CA GLN A 104 12.29 3.18 14.54
C GLN A 104 11.72 4.49 14.02
N SER A 105 11.76 5.52 14.86
CA SER A 105 11.34 6.87 14.50
C SER A 105 12.29 7.49 13.48
N VAL A 106 11.69 8.12 12.46
CA VAL A 106 12.37 8.91 11.43
C VAL A 106 11.80 10.33 11.47
N ASN A 107 12.68 11.31 11.53
CA ASN A 107 12.34 12.71 11.34
C ASN A 107 12.95 13.17 10.03
N SER A 108 12.10 13.48 9.05
CA SER A 108 12.49 13.97 7.72
C SER A 108 11.58 15.13 7.34
N ASP A 109 12.19 16.30 7.08
CA ASP A 109 11.46 17.47 6.60
C ASP A 109 10.78 17.19 5.25
N VAL A 110 11.44 16.40 4.39
CA VAL A 110 10.92 15.99 3.08
C VAL A 110 9.61 15.21 3.22
N LEU A 111 9.58 14.21 4.11
CA LEU A 111 8.38 13.40 4.35
C LEU A 111 7.28 14.25 5.02
N ASN A 112 7.65 15.16 5.90
CA ASN A 112 6.73 16.05 6.58
C ASN A 112 6.06 17.05 5.63
N GLU A 113 6.80 17.56 4.65
CA GLU A 113 6.28 18.49 3.63
C GLU A 113 5.42 17.78 2.58
N ARG A 114 5.79 16.55 2.20
CA ARG A 114 5.11 15.82 1.11
C ARG A 114 3.86 15.07 1.53
N LEU A 115 3.78 14.62 2.77
CA LEU A 115 2.68 13.79 3.23
C LEU A 115 1.78 14.53 4.21
N PRO A 116 0.44 14.40 4.10
CA PRO A 116 -0.48 14.95 5.08
C PRO A 116 -0.36 14.19 6.41
N ASP A 117 -0.65 14.88 7.53
CA ASP A 117 -0.49 14.35 8.88
C ASP A 117 -1.25 13.03 9.12
N TYR A 118 -2.42 12.87 8.52
CA TYR A 118 -3.23 11.67 8.70
C TYR A 118 -2.69 10.43 7.99
N LEU A 119 -1.69 10.58 7.09
CA LEU A 119 -0.97 9.49 6.43
C LEU A 119 0.44 9.26 7.02
N ARG A 120 0.75 9.84 8.16
CA ARG A 120 2.02 9.67 8.87
C ARG A 120 1.78 9.22 10.30
N HIS A 121 2.66 8.37 10.82
CA HIS A 121 2.65 8.09 12.25
C HIS A 121 3.03 9.35 13.03
N PRO A 122 2.34 9.70 14.12
CA PRO A 122 2.64 10.91 14.90
C PRO A 122 4.10 10.99 15.39
N ASP A 123 4.69 9.84 15.74
CA ASP A 123 6.08 9.73 16.19
C ASP A 123 7.05 9.30 15.06
N GLY A 124 6.62 9.32 13.78
CA GLY A 124 7.47 9.02 12.63
C GLY A 124 7.89 7.56 12.49
N LEU A 125 7.12 6.60 13.01
CA LEU A 125 7.44 5.17 12.89
C LEU A 125 7.16 4.61 11.51
N TRP A 126 6.18 5.17 10.79
CA TRP A 126 5.84 4.78 9.42
C TRP A 126 5.21 5.95 8.66
N PHE A 127 5.21 5.83 7.33
CA PHE A 127 4.74 6.83 6.39
C PHE A 127 3.90 6.18 5.30
N GLY A 128 2.77 6.79 4.94
CA GLY A 128 1.92 6.38 3.83
C GLY A 128 2.59 6.65 2.50
N LEU A 129 2.49 5.70 1.57
CA LEU A 129 3.07 5.78 0.23
C LEU A 129 2.02 5.91 -0.86
N SER A 130 0.90 5.24 -0.68
CA SER A 130 -0.27 5.31 -1.55
C SER A 130 -1.53 5.03 -0.75
N THR A 131 -2.68 5.43 -1.29
CA THR A 131 -3.97 5.20 -0.65
C THR A 131 -4.96 4.50 -1.58
N ARG A 132 -6.01 3.93 -1.01
CA ARG A 132 -7.16 3.38 -1.72
C ARG A 132 -8.44 3.73 -0.96
N ALA A 133 -9.50 4.05 -1.69
CA ALA A 133 -10.82 4.25 -1.12
C ALA A 133 -11.55 2.90 -0.98
N ARG A 134 -12.35 2.75 0.06
CA ARG A 134 -13.28 1.62 0.22
C ARG A 134 -14.64 2.05 -0.29
N VAL A 135 -14.92 1.77 -1.57
CA VAL A 135 -16.12 2.25 -2.27
C VAL A 135 -17.27 1.23 -2.20
N ILE A 136 -18.48 1.72 -2.36
CA ILE A 136 -19.66 0.88 -2.63
C ILE A 136 -19.84 0.85 -4.14
N ILE A 137 -20.02 -0.34 -4.70
CA ILE A 137 -20.40 -0.54 -6.09
C ILE A 137 -21.79 -1.10 -6.19
N TYR A 138 -22.49 -0.80 -7.28
CA TYR A 138 -23.81 -1.34 -7.55
C TYR A 138 -23.99 -1.74 -9.02
N ASN A 139 -24.88 -2.68 -9.29
CA ASN A 139 -25.25 -3.08 -10.64
C ASN A 139 -26.20 -2.03 -11.24
N LYS A 140 -25.78 -1.37 -12.33
CA LYS A 140 -26.57 -0.34 -13.02
C LYS A 140 -27.90 -0.87 -13.58
N GLU A 141 -27.96 -2.15 -13.97
CA GLU A 141 -29.18 -2.76 -14.48
C GLU A 141 -30.25 -2.89 -13.38
N ALA A 142 -29.84 -3.04 -12.11
CA ALA A 142 -30.72 -3.05 -10.95
C ALA A 142 -31.18 -1.63 -10.51
N GLY A 143 -30.68 -0.60 -11.19
CA GLY A 143 -30.93 0.81 -10.88
C GLY A 143 -30.10 1.36 -9.73
N VAL A 144 -30.01 2.70 -9.69
CA VAL A 144 -29.28 3.44 -8.64
C VAL A 144 -29.92 3.09 -7.27
N PRO A 145 -29.13 2.73 -6.25
CA PRO A 145 -29.64 2.43 -4.91
C PRO A 145 -29.94 3.75 -4.17
N GLU A 146 -31.14 4.29 -4.35
CA GLU A 146 -31.56 5.54 -3.70
C GLU A 146 -31.52 5.40 -2.17
N GLY A 147 -30.92 6.37 -1.48
CA GLY A 147 -30.75 6.37 -0.02
C GLY A 147 -29.55 5.53 0.47
N LEU A 148 -28.61 5.20 -0.42
CA LEU A 148 -27.34 4.57 -0.07
C LEU A 148 -26.21 5.59 -0.29
N ASP A 149 -26.02 6.50 0.65
CA ASP A 149 -25.08 7.61 0.55
C ASP A 149 -23.93 7.51 1.59
N SER A 150 -24.09 6.66 2.60
CA SER A 150 -23.11 6.44 3.66
C SER A 150 -22.85 4.96 3.92
N TYR A 151 -21.74 4.65 4.62
CA TYR A 151 -21.56 3.28 5.08
C TYR A 151 -22.66 2.83 6.02
N MET A 152 -23.19 3.74 6.83
CA MET A 152 -24.24 3.41 7.80
C MET A 152 -25.51 2.92 7.12
N ASP A 153 -25.82 3.39 5.93
CA ASP A 153 -27.01 2.98 5.17
C ASP A 153 -26.96 1.53 4.71
N LEU A 154 -25.79 0.90 4.61
CA LEU A 154 -25.68 -0.54 4.32
C LEU A 154 -26.40 -1.42 5.34
N ALA A 155 -26.65 -0.91 6.54
CA ALA A 155 -27.39 -1.63 7.60
C ALA A 155 -28.92 -1.49 7.48
N ASP A 156 -29.43 -0.67 6.56
CA ASP A 156 -30.87 -0.52 6.37
C ASP A 156 -31.49 -1.83 5.85
N PRO A 157 -32.60 -2.33 6.46
CA PRO A 157 -33.30 -3.53 5.99
C PRO A 157 -33.79 -3.47 4.54
N ALA A 158 -33.84 -2.31 3.92
CA ALA A 158 -34.14 -2.16 2.50
C ALA A 158 -33.15 -2.92 1.58
N TRP A 159 -31.93 -3.18 2.05
CA TRP A 159 -30.89 -3.91 1.30
C TRP A 159 -30.83 -5.40 1.63
N LYS A 160 -31.89 -5.95 2.21
CA LYS A 160 -31.91 -7.36 2.60
C LYS A 160 -31.73 -8.29 1.41
N GLY A 161 -30.65 -9.07 1.41
CA GLY A 161 -30.30 -10.01 0.34
C GLY A 161 -29.60 -9.38 -0.85
N ASP A 162 -29.13 -8.13 -0.73
CA ASP A 162 -28.52 -7.36 -1.82
C ASP A 162 -27.00 -7.24 -1.71
N ILE A 163 -26.39 -7.49 -0.53
CA ILE A 163 -25.00 -7.15 -0.27
C ILE A 163 -24.08 -8.36 -0.43
N CYS A 164 -23.07 -8.22 -1.29
CA CYS A 164 -21.88 -9.07 -1.34
C CYS A 164 -20.68 -8.38 -0.71
N ILE A 165 -19.97 -9.10 0.13
CA ILE A 165 -18.80 -8.57 0.83
C ILE A 165 -17.85 -9.71 1.21
N ARG A 166 -16.60 -9.39 1.52
CA ARG A 166 -15.60 -10.35 2.01
C ARG A 166 -15.87 -10.74 3.46
N SER A 167 -15.21 -11.83 3.90
CA SER A 167 -15.29 -12.28 5.29
C SER A 167 -14.74 -11.24 6.30
N SER A 168 -15.14 -11.39 7.55
CA SER A 168 -14.66 -10.59 8.69
C SER A 168 -13.16 -10.72 8.94
N SER A 169 -12.54 -11.84 8.55
CA SER A 169 -11.08 -12.05 8.68
C SER A 169 -10.27 -11.21 7.72
N ASN A 170 -10.91 -10.57 6.72
CA ASN A 170 -10.22 -9.74 5.77
C ASN A 170 -9.82 -8.39 6.37
N ILE A 171 -8.52 -8.05 6.28
CA ILE A 171 -7.96 -6.85 6.88
C ILE A 171 -8.67 -5.56 6.42
N TYR A 172 -9.18 -5.49 5.17
CA TYR A 172 -9.83 -4.28 4.66
C TYR A 172 -11.19 -4.03 5.33
N ASN A 173 -11.94 -5.10 5.65
CA ASN A 173 -13.19 -4.98 6.40
C ASN A 173 -12.92 -4.63 7.86
N ILE A 174 -11.86 -5.20 8.45
CA ILE A 174 -11.44 -4.87 9.83
C ILE A 174 -11.08 -3.38 9.91
N SER A 175 -10.32 -2.86 8.94
CA SER A 175 -9.94 -1.45 8.89
C SER A 175 -11.14 -0.52 8.66
N LEU A 176 -12.08 -0.90 7.79
CA LEU A 176 -13.33 -0.15 7.61
C LEU A 176 -14.13 -0.09 8.92
N LEU A 177 -14.34 -1.21 9.59
CA LEU A 177 -15.07 -1.24 10.85
C LEU A 177 -14.33 -0.45 11.94
N SER A 178 -13.00 -0.51 11.96
CA SER A 178 -12.18 0.30 12.87
C SER A 178 -12.40 1.81 12.63
N SER A 179 -12.47 2.25 11.38
CA SER A 179 -12.78 3.64 11.02
C SER A 179 -14.21 4.02 11.45
N ILE A 180 -15.19 3.14 11.26
CA ILE A 180 -16.58 3.39 11.73
C ILE A 180 -16.62 3.50 13.27
N ILE A 181 -15.89 2.66 13.99
CA ILE A 181 -15.77 2.76 15.46
C ILE A 181 -15.23 4.15 15.87
N ALA A 182 -14.17 4.60 15.21
CA ALA A 182 -13.55 5.88 15.53
C ALA A 182 -14.48 7.08 15.23
N ASN A 183 -15.21 7.04 14.13
CA ASN A 183 -16.07 8.13 13.68
C ASN A 183 -17.46 8.14 14.34
N LYS A 184 -18.04 6.97 14.63
CA LYS A 184 -19.45 6.83 15.09
C LYS A 184 -19.59 6.19 16.47
N GLY A 185 -18.50 5.64 17.02
CA GLY A 185 -18.50 4.93 18.30
C GLY A 185 -18.84 3.44 18.20
N GLU A 186 -18.45 2.68 19.23
CA GLU A 186 -18.53 1.22 19.27
C GLU A 186 -19.97 0.68 19.14
N ALA A 187 -20.93 1.31 19.83
CA ALA A 187 -22.32 0.85 19.81
C ALA A 187 -22.95 0.98 18.41
N ALA A 188 -22.73 2.12 17.74
CA ALA A 188 -23.21 2.34 16.38
C ALA A 188 -22.53 1.40 15.38
N ALA A 189 -21.24 1.15 15.52
CA ALA A 189 -20.48 0.22 14.70
C ALA A 189 -20.97 -1.23 14.86
N GLU A 190 -21.33 -1.66 16.08
CA GLU A 190 -21.89 -3.00 16.33
C GLU A 190 -23.28 -3.16 15.71
N GLU A 191 -24.15 -2.18 15.85
CA GLU A 191 -25.48 -2.21 15.21
C GLU A 191 -25.35 -2.18 13.68
N TRP A 192 -24.42 -1.40 13.15
CA TRP A 192 -24.09 -1.41 11.72
C TRP A 192 -23.68 -2.81 11.25
N ALA A 193 -22.71 -3.43 11.93
CA ALA A 193 -22.22 -4.76 11.55
C ALA A 193 -23.35 -5.81 11.55
N LYS A 194 -24.24 -5.80 12.56
CA LYS A 194 -25.42 -6.68 12.61
C LYS A 194 -26.38 -6.43 11.46
N GLY A 195 -26.63 -5.16 11.13
CA GLY A 195 -27.52 -4.79 10.02
C GLY A 195 -26.96 -5.25 8.67
N VAL A 196 -25.65 -5.04 8.44
CA VAL A 196 -24.99 -5.50 7.21
C VAL A 196 -25.04 -7.03 7.08
N VAL A 197 -24.79 -7.76 8.18
CA VAL A 197 -24.94 -9.24 8.20
C VAL A 197 -26.35 -9.68 7.83
N ALA A 198 -27.38 -8.99 8.32
CA ALA A 198 -28.78 -9.29 7.98
C ALA A 198 -29.11 -9.03 6.50
N ASN A 199 -28.28 -8.23 5.81
CA ASN A 199 -28.48 -7.83 4.43
C ASN A 199 -27.59 -8.60 3.41
N PHE A 200 -26.82 -9.57 3.86
CA PHE A 200 -26.01 -10.39 2.95
C PHE A 200 -26.86 -11.13 1.91
N ALA A 201 -26.45 -11.03 0.65
CA ALA A 201 -27.01 -11.82 -0.45
C ALA A 201 -26.59 -13.29 -0.35
N ARG A 202 -25.41 -13.53 0.19
CA ARG A 202 -24.81 -14.86 0.41
C ARG A 202 -23.78 -14.78 1.54
N ASP A 203 -23.31 -15.91 2.01
CA ASP A 203 -22.19 -15.96 2.95
C ASP A 203 -20.97 -15.23 2.39
N PRO A 204 -20.27 -14.42 3.22
CA PRO A 204 -19.07 -13.72 2.81
C PRO A 204 -18.00 -14.66 2.26
N GLN A 205 -17.49 -14.36 1.06
CA GLN A 205 -16.49 -15.20 0.38
C GLN A 205 -15.67 -14.42 -0.65
N GLY A 206 -14.59 -15.01 -1.13
CA GLY A 206 -13.78 -14.50 -2.22
C GLY A 206 -12.98 -13.23 -1.86
N ASN A 207 -12.45 -12.57 -2.88
CA ASN A 207 -11.73 -11.32 -2.81
C ASN A 207 -12.54 -10.18 -3.45
N ASP A 208 -12.00 -8.96 -3.51
CA ASP A 208 -12.71 -7.82 -4.10
C ASP A 208 -13.01 -8.03 -5.60
N THR A 209 -12.13 -8.73 -6.35
CA THR A 209 -12.40 -9.12 -7.73
C THR A 209 -13.68 -9.95 -7.84
N ALA A 210 -13.84 -10.97 -6.98
CA ALA A 210 -15.02 -11.80 -6.97
C ALA A 210 -16.29 -11.01 -6.60
N GLN A 211 -16.19 -10.00 -5.72
CA GLN A 211 -17.33 -9.12 -5.41
C GLN A 211 -17.73 -8.27 -6.63
N ILE A 212 -16.72 -7.71 -7.37
CA ILE A 212 -16.93 -6.92 -8.59
C ILE A 212 -17.66 -7.78 -9.64
N GLU A 213 -17.14 -8.97 -9.93
CA GLU A 213 -17.71 -9.90 -10.91
C GLU A 213 -19.12 -10.35 -10.54
N SER A 214 -19.37 -10.72 -9.27
CA SER A 214 -20.67 -11.11 -8.78
C SER A 214 -21.71 -9.98 -8.88
N THR A 215 -21.30 -8.74 -8.58
CA THR A 215 -22.17 -7.57 -8.71
C THR A 215 -22.49 -7.30 -10.17
N ALA A 216 -21.51 -7.35 -11.07
CA ALA A 216 -21.72 -7.16 -12.51
C ALA A 216 -22.57 -8.27 -13.15
N ALA A 217 -22.53 -9.50 -12.59
CA ALA A 217 -23.35 -10.63 -13.01
C ALA A 217 -24.79 -10.59 -12.44
N GLY A 218 -25.08 -9.66 -11.50
CA GLY A 218 -26.39 -9.53 -10.86
C GLY A 218 -26.66 -10.57 -9.76
N GLU A 219 -25.63 -11.27 -9.26
CA GLU A 219 -25.73 -12.16 -8.10
C GLU A 219 -26.00 -11.35 -6.82
N CYS A 220 -25.42 -10.15 -6.75
CA CYS A 220 -25.65 -9.16 -5.71
C CYS A 220 -25.97 -7.81 -6.36
N ARG A 221 -26.81 -7.02 -5.73
CA ARG A 221 -27.07 -5.65 -6.20
C ARG A 221 -25.95 -4.68 -5.81
N ILE A 222 -25.33 -4.90 -4.65
CA ILE A 222 -24.38 -4.00 -3.99
C ILE A 222 -23.17 -4.79 -3.52
N ALA A 223 -21.98 -4.21 -3.61
CA ALA A 223 -20.80 -4.73 -2.93
C ALA A 223 -19.89 -3.61 -2.40
N VAL A 224 -19.02 -3.96 -1.44
CA VAL A 224 -17.99 -3.06 -0.88
C VAL A 224 -16.61 -3.54 -1.29
N VAL A 225 -15.87 -2.71 -2.03
CA VAL A 225 -14.58 -3.07 -2.63
C VAL A 225 -13.57 -1.94 -2.51
N ASN A 226 -12.29 -2.25 -2.63
CA ASN A 226 -11.26 -1.22 -2.76
C ASN A 226 -11.20 -0.67 -4.18
N SER A 227 -11.06 0.63 -4.32
CA SER A 227 -11.05 1.36 -5.59
C SER A 227 -10.03 0.84 -6.61
N TYR A 228 -8.84 0.45 -6.17
CA TYR A 228 -7.79 -0.03 -7.09
C TYR A 228 -8.15 -1.36 -7.80
N TYR A 229 -8.97 -2.22 -7.18
CA TYR A 229 -9.48 -3.40 -7.89
C TYR A 229 -10.40 -2.99 -9.03
N LEU A 230 -11.30 -2.03 -8.76
CA LEU A 230 -12.20 -1.51 -9.79
C LEU A 230 -11.44 -0.77 -10.90
N GLY A 231 -10.39 0.00 -10.52
CA GLY A 231 -9.49 0.65 -11.48
C GLY A 231 -8.80 -0.33 -12.44
N ARG A 232 -8.50 -1.56 -11.98
CA ARG A 232 -7.96 -2.61 -12.86
C ARG A 232 -8.97 -3.07 -13.91
N PHE A 233 -10.25 -3.12 -13.57
CA PHE A 233 -11.31 -3.42 -14.54
C PHE A 233 -11.53 -2.25 -15.51
N ALA A 234 -11.44 -1.02 -15.04
CA ALA A 234 -11.55 0.17 -15.89
C ALA A 234 -10.44 0.26 -16.94
N GLY A 235 -9.19 -0.09 -16.56
CA GLY A 235 -8.02 -0.10 -17.45
C GLY A 235 -7.65 -1.45 -18.03
N GLY A 236 -8.49 -2.48 -17.83
CA GLY A 236 -8.21 -3.84 -18.24
C GLY A 236 -8.53 -4.15 -19.71
N ASP A 237 -8.59 -5.43 -20.05
CA ASP A 237 -9.01 -5.88 -21.37
C ASP A 237 -10.51 -5.65 -21.65
N GLU A 238 -10.98 -6.00 -22.84
CA GLU A 238 -12.38 -5.80 -23.26
C GLU A 238 -13.39 -6.51 -22.32
N GLU A 239 -13.06 -7.69 -21.79
CA GLU A 239 -13.91 -8.42 -20.89
C GLU A 239 -14.00 -7.74 -19.51
N GLN A 240 -12.87 -7.32 -18.96
CA GLN A 240 -12.79 -6.56 -17.71
C GLN A 240 -13.49 -5.21 -17.84
N ARG A 241 -13.27 -4.50 -18.94
CA ARG A 241 -13.96 -3.24 -19.23
C ARG A 241 -15.48 -3.42 -19.30
N ALA A 242 -15.97 -4.47 -19.94
CA ALA A 242 -17.40 -4.77 -20.00
C ALA A 242 -18.00 -5.07 -18.60
N VAL A 243 -17.23 -5.60 -17.67
CA VAL A 243 -17.63 -5.74 -16.25
C VAL A 243 -17.74 -4.36 -15.59
N PHE A 244 -16.71 -3.52 -15.74
CA PHE A 244 -16.71 -2.16 -15.17
C PHE A 244 -17.90 -1.33 -15.65
N ASP A 245 -18.22 -1.39 -16.94
CA ASP A 245 -19.29 -0.59 -17.57
C ASP A 245 -20.69 -0.89 -17.00
N LYS A 246 -20.89 -2.10 -16.42
CA LYS A 246 -22.14 -2.48 -15.74
C LYS A 246 -22.26 -1.93 -14.33
N LEU A 247 -21.18 -1.38 -13.78
CA LEU A 247 -21.13 -0.99 -12.37
C LEU A 247 -21.18 0.54 -12.19
N GLY A 248 -21.95 0.99 -11.21
CA GLY A 248 -21.88 2.32 -10.67
C GLY A 248 -21.04 2.35 -9.39
N VAL A 249 -20.48 3.51 -9.08
CA VAL A 249 -19.63 3.72 -7.92
C VAL A 249 -20.26 4.76 -7.01
N ILE A 250 -20.29 4.50 -5.72
CA ILE A 250 -20.65 5.44 -4.67
C ILE A 250 -19.44 5.59 -3.76
N PHE A 251 -19.00 6.83 -3.56
CA PHE A 251 -18.09 7.20 -2.49
C PHE A 251 -18.94 7.57 -1.26
N PRO A 252 -18.94 6.75 -0.19
CA PRO A 252 -19.81 7.01 0.95
C PRO A 252 -19.39 8.20 1.78
N ASP A 253 -20.29 8.70 2.63
CA ASP A 253 -20.04 9.73 3.64
C ASP A 253 -19.60 11.09 3.05
N GLN A 254 -20.13 11.48 1.89
CA GLN A 254 -19.75 12.73 1.21
C GLN A 254 -20.56 13.96 1.66
N ALA A 255 -21.68 13.78 2.37
CA ALA A 255 -22.51 14.88 2.83
C ALA A 255 -21.76 15.82 3.79
N GLU A 256 -22.24 17.05 3.91
CA GLU A 256 -21.70 18.01 4.86
C GLU A 256 -21.86 17.49 6.30
N GLY A 257 -20.77 17.51 7.08
CA GLY A 257 -20.73 16.98 8.45
C GLY A 257 -20.41 15.49 8.56
N GLU A 258 -20.40 14.73 7.45
CA GLU A 258 -19.90 13.35 7.44
C GLU A 258 -18.38 13.29 7.35
N SER A 259 -17.80 12.11 7.67
CA SER A 259 -16.36 11.92 7.75
C SER A 259 -15.62 12.00 6.41
N GLY A 260 -16.29 11.67 5.33
CA GLY A 260 -15.67 11.36 4.04
C GLY A 260 -15.48 9.86 3.84
N THR A 261 -15.18 9.47 2.61
CA THR A 261 -14.98 8.06 2.27
C THR A 261 -13.75 7.50 2.98
N HIS A 262 -13.91 6.36 3.64
CA HIS A 262 -12.80 5.63 4.26
C HIS A 262 -11.68 5.35 3.24
N ILE A 263 -10.48 5.79 3.57
CA ILE A 263 -9.26 5.44 2.84
C ILE A 263 -8.36 4.58 3.71
N ASN A 264 -7.57 3.74 3.06
CA ASN A 264 -6.52 2.96 3.72
C ASN A 264 -5.20 3.16 2.97
N VAL A 265 -4.08 2.74 3.57
CA VAL A 265 -2.75 3.08 3.08
C VAL A 265 -1.92 1.86 2.72
N SER A 266 -1.03 1.98 1.73
CA SER A 266 0.23 1.25 1.71
C SER A 266 1.27 2.16 2.36
N GLY A 267 2.11 1.62 3.20
CA GLY A 267 3.09 2.43 3.92
C GLY A 267 4.38 1.68 4.20
N ALA A 268 5.37 2.41 4.65
CA ALA A 268 6.66 1.87 5.01
C ALA A 268 7.21 2.52 6.28
N GLY A 269 8.04 1.76 7.00
CA GLY A 269 8.79 2.22 8.15
C GLY A 269 10.20 1.67 8.16
N VAL A 270 11.14 2.47 8.69
CA VAL A 270 12.53 2.04 8.85
C VAL A 270 12.62 1.04 9.98
N VAL A 271 13.25 -0.11 9.71
CA VAL A 271 13.41 -1.18 10.70
C VAL A 271 14.32 -0.72 11.84
N LYS A 272 13.98 -1.11 13.06
CA LYS A 272 14.63 -0.64 14.30
C LYS A 272 16.15 -0.75 14.28
N ASN A 273 16.68 -1.85 13.77
CA ASN A 273 18.11 -2.13 13.72
C ASN A 273 18.67 -2.09 12.28
N ALA A 274 18.04 -1.30 11.40
CA ALA A 274 18.42 -1.17 10.00
C ALA A 274 19.94 -0.91 9.83
N PRO A 275 20.67 -1.83 9.19
CA PRO A 275 22.12 -1.64 8.97
C PRO A 275 22.44 -0.50 7.99
N ASN A 276 21.53 -0.22 7.05
CA ASN A 276 21.68 0.84 6.05
C ASN A 276 20.62 1.94 6.24
N ARG A 277 20.50 2.45 7.46
CA ARG A 277 19.46 3.40 7.88
C ARG A 277 19.33 4.61 6.95
N GLU A 278 20.44 5.23 6.58
CA GLU A 278 20.41 6.44 5.75
C GLU A 278 19.91 6.13 4.32
N ASN A 279 20.28 4.98 3.76
CA ASN A 279 19.77 4.53 2.47
C ASN A 279 18.26 4.19 2.55
N ALA A 280 17.80 3.65 3.68
CA ALA A 280 16.38 3.40 3.91
C ALA A 280 15.57 4.71 3.96
N ILE A 281 16.10 5.75 4.61
CA ILE A 281 15.46 7.07 4.64
C ILE A 281 15.44 7.69 3.24
N ALA A 282 16.57 7.65 2.52
CA ALA A 282 16.64 8.15 1.15
C ALA A 282 15.63 7.45 0.23
N PHE A 283 15.48 6.12 0.38
CA PHE A 283 14.49 5.37 -0.38
C PHE A 283 13.06 5.74 0.03
N LEU A 284 12.79 5.91 1.33
CA LEU A 284 11.48 6.33 1.82
C LEU A 284 11.09 7.73 1.31
N GLU A 285 12.04 8.67 1.28
CA GLU A 285 11.84 10.00 0.69
C GLU A 285 11.60 9.94 -0.83
N TYR A 286 12.33 9.07 -1.53
CA TYR A 286 12.12 8.82 -2.95
C TYR A 286 10.69 8.28 -3.22
N LEU A 287 10.20 7.33 -2.40
CA LEU A 287 8.86 6.75 -2.55
C LEU A 287 7.73 7.79 -2.43
N THR A 288 8.01 8.97 -1.86
CA THR A 288 7.09 10.12 -1.80
C THR A 288 7.35 11.18 -2.88
N SER A 289 8.31 10.95 -3.79
CA SER A 289 8.57 11.84 -4.92
C SER A 289 7.49 11.77 -5.99
N GLU A 290 7.41 12.79 -6.84
CA GLU A 290 6.48 12.81 -7.96
C GLU A 290 6.65 11.58 -8.87
N SER A 291 7.88 11.22 -9.19
CA SER A 291 8.20 10.06 -10.05
C SER A 291 7.66 8.76 -9.42
N ALA A 292 7.99 8.49 -8.16
CA ALA A 292 7.55 7.29 -7.45
C ALA A 292 6.01 7.24 -7.29
N GLN A 293 5.37 8.36 -7.01
CA GLN A 293 3.92 8.44 -6.85
C GLN A 293 3.15 8.13 -8.14
N ARG A 294 3.75 8.43 -9.31
CA ARG A 294 3.20 8.01 -10.60
C ARG A 294 3.24 6.50 -10.81
N TYR A 295 4.30 5.81 -10.35
CA TYR A 295 4.33 4.34 -10.39
C TYR A 295 3.19 3.71 -9.58
N PHE A 296 2.85 4.27 -8.41
CA PHE A 296 1.70 3.79 -7.63
C PHE A 296 0.37 4.04 -8.34
N ALA A 297 0.19 5.22 -8.93
CA ALA A 297 -1.02 5.57 -9.65
C ALA A 297 -1.18 4.75 -10.94
N ASP A 298 -0.20 4.81 -11.82
CA ASP A 298 -0.29 4.24 -13.17
C ASP A 298 -0.14 2.72 -13.16
N GLY A 299 0.74 2.19 -12.30
CA GLY A 299 1.02 0.77 -12.21
C GLY A 299 -0.03 -0.03 -11.42
N ASN A 300 -0.60 0.55 -10.36
CA ASN A 300 -1.44 -0.19 -9.42
C ASN A 300 -2.86 0.38 -9.25
N ASN A 301 -3.20 1.50 -9.90
CA ASN A 301 -4.46 2.21 -9.69
C ASN A 301 -4.68 2.60 -8.22
N GLU A 302 -3.60 2.99 -7.51
CA GLU A 302 -3.67 3.52 -6.16
C GLU A 302 -3.61 5.05 -6.19
N TYR A 303 -4.34 5.73 -5.31
CA TYR A 303 -4.21 7.18 -5.20
C TYR A 303 -2.87 7.53 -4.56
N PRO A 304 -2.14 8.52 -5.10
CA PRO A 304 -0.93 9.04 -4.48
C PRO A 304 -1.17 9.49 -3.05
N ALA A 305 -0.20 9.26 -2.16
CA ALA A 305 -0.22 9.79 -0.80
C ALA A 305 0.33 11.22 -0.72
N ALA A 306 1.18 11.61 -1.68
CA ALA A 306 1.82 12.92 -1.69
C ALA A 306 0.83 14.04 -2.04
N ILE A 307 0.94 15.15 -1.30
CA ILE A 307 0.09 16.33 -1.44
C ILE A 307 0.17 16.89 -2.86
N GLY A 308 -1.00 17.20 -3.45
CA GLY A 308 -1.10 17.83 -4.76
C GLY A 308 -0.95 16.88 -5.97
N MET A 309 -0.87 15.58 -5.72
CA MET A 309 -0.86 14.55 -6.76
C MET A 309 -2.26 13.99 -7.02
N SER A 310 -2.57 13.68 -8.28
CA SER A 310 -3.83 13.04 -8.70
C SER A 310 -3.63 11.55 -9.02
N GLY A 311 -4.71 10.78 -8.99
CA GLY A 311 -4.75 9.42 -9.51
C GLY A 311 -4.58 9.38 -11.04
N ASN A 312 -4.59 8.17 -11.59
CA ASN A 312 -4.61 7.97 -13.05
C ASN A 312 -6.04 8.08 -13.61
N SER A 313 -6.17 8.02 -14.95
CA SER A 313 -7.46 8.13 -15.64
C SER A 313 -8.50 7.08 -15.21
N ASN A 314 -8.06 5.86 -14.84
CA ASN A 314 -8.96 4.81 -14.39
C ASN A 314 -9.61 5.14 -13.03
N LEU A 315 -8.86 5.83 -12.16
CA LEU A 315 -9.36 6.32 -10.88
C LEU A 315 -10.27 7.56 -11.08
N GLU A 316 -9.86 8.46 -11.96
CA GLU A 316 -10.66 9.67 -12.30
C GLU A 316 -12.02 9.32 -12.90
N GLU A 317 -12.12 8.21 -13.68
CA GLU A 317 -13.39 7.73 -14.24
C GLU A 317 -14.42 7.33 -13.16
N MET A 318 -13.96 6.95 -11.95
CA MET A 318 -14.84 6.63 -10.84
C MET A 318 -15.46 7.88 -10.18
N GLY A 319 -14.89 9.07 -10.42
CA GLY A 319 -15.30 10.35 -9.87
C GLY A 319 -14.43 10.84 -8.71
N ASP A 320 -14.70 12.08 -8.31
CA ASP A 320 -14.02 12.73 -7.19
C ASP A 320 -14.68 12.41 -5.86
N PHE A 321 -13.91 12.45 -4.79
CA PHE A 321 -14.42 12.24 -3.44
C PHE A 321 -13.60 13.01 -2.39
N ARG A 322 -14.23 13.26 -1.25
CA ARG A 322 -13.59 13.74 -0.04
C ARG A 322 -13.19 12.54 0.81
N ALA A 323 -11.89 12.37 1.05
CA ALA A 323 -11.38 11.31 1.89
C ALA A 323 -11.66 11.59 3.37
N ASP A 324 -11.89 10.52 4.14
CA ASP A 324 -11.79 10.56 5.60
C ASP A 324 -10.34 10.82 6.00
N THR A 325 -10.10 11.88 6.76
CA THR A 325 -8.77 12.29 7.22
C THR A 325 -8.43 11.73 8.62
N LEU A 326 -9.12 10.68 9.05
CA LEU A 326 -8.77 9.94 10.25
C LEU A 326 -7.34 9.41 10.13
N ASN A 327 -6.50 9.67 11.14
CA ASN A 327 -5.12 9.20 11.10
C ASN A 327 -5.07 7.66 11.03
N ALA A 328 -4.26 7.13 10.10
CA ALA A 328 -4.14 5.70 9.88
C ALA A 328 -3.67 4.93 11.13
N ALA A 329 -2.94 5.56 12.05
CA ALA A 329 -2.61 4.96 13.35
C ALA A 329 -3.87 4.65 14.18
N THR A 330 -4.88 5.53 14.15
CA THR A 330 -6.17 5.30 14.83
C THR A 330 -6.91 4.11 14.24
N ILE A 331 -6.89 3.96 12.91
CA ILE A 331 -7.47 2.80 12.22
C ILE A 331 -6.74 1.52 12.66
N GLY A 332 -5.42 1.56 12.73
CA GLY A 332 -4.61 0.44 13.21
C GLY A 332 -4.96 0.03 14.63
N ALA A 333 -4.97 0.96 15.57
CA ALA A 333 -5.25 0.71 16.99
C ALA A 333 -6.65 0.13 17.25
N GLY A 334 -7.63 0.38 16.37
CA GLY A 334 -8.99 -0.13 16.49
C GLY A 334 -9.20 -1.58 16.02
N GLN A 335 -8.21 -2.23 15.43
CA GLN A 335 -8.32 -3.54 14.80
C GLN A 335 -8.88 -4.64 15.74
N THR A 336 -8.33 -4.76 16.95
CA THR A 336 -8.78 -5.78 17.92
C THR A 336 -10.26 -5.61 18.26
N LYS A 337 -10.71 -4.38 18.44
CA LYS A 337 -12.11 -4.07 18.76
C LYS A 337 -13.02 -4.37 17.56
N ALA A 338 -12.60 -4.07 16.35
CA ALA A 338 -13.34 -4.40 15.14
C ALA A 338 -13.57 -5.92 14.99
N VAL A 339 -12.53 -6.73 15.22
CA VAL A 339 -12.67 -8.20 15.21
C VAL A 339 -13.69 -8.68 16.24
N GLN A 340 -13.65 -8.16 17.47
CA GLN A 340 -14.62 -8.53 18.53
C GLN A 340 -16.07 -8.16 18.15
N ILE A 341 -16.26 -7.04 17.45
CA ILE A 341 -17.60 -6.65 16.97
C ILE A 341 -18.06 -7.58 15.87
N PHE A 342 -17.21 -7.94 14.91
CA PHE A 342 -17.54 -8.90 13.87
C PHE A 342 -18.00 -10.24 14.46
N ASP A 343 -17.27 -10.76 15.46
CA ASP A 343 -17.65 -11.99 16.15
C ASP A 343 -19.05 -11.87 16.78
N ARG A 344 -19.34 -10.77 17.49
CA ARG A 344 -20.65 -10.54 18.11
C ARG A 344 -21.77 -10.31 17.09
N ALA A 345 -21.45 -9.73 15.93
CA ALA A 345 -22.42 -9.52 14.85
C ALA A 345 -22.69 -10.79 14.04
N GLY A 346 -21.88 -11.85 14.18
CA GLY A 346 -21.98 -13.06 13.38
C GLY A 346 -21.49 -12.91 11.95
N TRP A 347 -20.60 -11.97 11.71
CA TRP A 347 -19.97 -11.79 10.41
C TRP A 347 -18.78 -12.76 10.30
N ASN A 348 -18.92 -13.77 9.46
CA ASN A 348 -17.93 -14.84 9.28
C ASN A 348 -16.95 -14.57 8.13
#